data_e3f11d145c26217d3ebb91a5cbd879da
#
_entry.id   e3f11d145c26217d3ebb91a5cbd879da
#
_cell.length_a   1.000
_cell.length_b   1.000
_cell.length_c   1.000
_cell.angle_alpha   90.00
_cell.angle_beta   90.00
_cell.angle_gamma   90.00
#
_symmetry.space_group_name_H-M   'P 1'
#
loop_
_entity.id
_entity.type
_entity.pdbx_description
1 polymer ?
#
loop_
_entity_poly.entity_id
_entity_poly.type
_entity_poly.pdbx_seq_one_letter_code
_entity_poly.pdbx_strand_id
1 'polypeptide(L)'
;MMSALTVFTAMVLSVVATSAVFSDWNWFLPTVTVVFLTVATGWLSRLSHTARNTGLTVIVQFVVAFFAVIAVTLPHTTVAGVIPTGSSVSELASSIAQGFRDVYAAPAPAPSTAGLTVLSAVSFALLTMLVDSLVHDLHLTHIAGALVLTTWLIPVFIAASSIQWWHTCAVAVAFILLLLTAHAGSSRGFLWAVTAGALSLILCIGLPLLRSEEHTSELQ
;
A
#
# COMPACT_ATOMS: atom_id res chain seq x y z
N MET A 1 -4.67 -16.55 10.78
CA MET A 1 -4.34 -15.35 11.57
C MET A 1 -2.96 -14.77 11.22
N MET A 2 -1.88 -15.56 11.21
CA MET A 2 -0.54 -15.06 10.84
C MET A 2 -0.47 -14.43 9.45
N SER A 3 -1.07 -15.03 8.43
CA SER A 3 -1.04 -14.51 7.04
C SER A 3 -1.76 -13.16 6.89
N ALA A 4 -2.90 -12.93 7.54
CA ALA A 4 -3.60 -11.64 7.49
C ALA A 4 -2.79 -10.52 8.17
N LEU A 5 -2.15 -10.83 9.32
CA LEU A 5 -1.26 -9.89 9.98
C LEU A 5 -0.04 -9.55 9.09
N THR A 6 0.50 -10.53 8.38
CA THR A 6 1.63 -10.31 7.46
C THR A 6 1.23 -9.42 6.29
N VAL A 7 0.06 -9.66 5.68
CA VAL A 7 -0.48 -8.79 4.61
C VAL A 7 -0.69 -7.38 5.14
N PHE A 8 -1.31 -7.22 6.30
CA PHE A 8 -1.49 -5.90 6.92
C PHE A 8 -0.17 -5.18 7.15
N THR A 9 0.81 -5.85 7.76
CA THR A 9 2.14 -5.27 8.02
C THR A 9 2.85 -4.89 6.72
N ALA A 10 2.80 -5.75 5.70
CA ALA A 10 3.40 -5.47 4.40
C ALA A 10 2.74 -4.24 3.73
N MET A 11 1.41 -4.12 3.83
CA MET A 11 0.69 -2.97 3.28
C MET A 11 1.00 -1.67 4.04
N VAL A 12 1.09 -1.71 5.38
CA VAL A 12 1.48 -0.55 6.19
C VAL A 12 2.91 -0.11 5.83
N LEU A 13 3.85 -1.04 5.66
CA LEU A 13 5.21 -0.72 5.22
C LEU A 13 5.22 -0.09 3.81
N SER A 14 4.34 -0.52 2.92
CA SER A 14 4.17 0.07 1.59
C SER A 14 3.61 1.50 1.67
N VAL A 15 2.65 1.75 2.58
CA VAL A 15 2.15 3.11 2.86
C VAL A 15 3.27 3.98 3.42
N VAL A 16 4.05 3.47 4.39
CA VAL A 16 5.22 4.18 4.95
C VAL A 16 6.22 4.52 3.85
N ALA A 17 6.48 3.59 2.94
CA ALA A 17 7.42 3.83 1.84
C ALA A 17 6.95 4.96 0.90
N THR A 18 5.65 5.07 0.62
CA THR A 18 5.08 6.15 -0.20
C THR A 18 5.12 7.52 0.47
N SER A 19 5.47 7.62 1.76
CA SER A 19 5.57 8.92 2.45
C SER A 19 6.60 9.86 1.84
N ALA A 20 7.55 9.36 1.04
CA ALA A 20 8.49 10.19 0.27
C ALA A 20 7.81 11.18 -0.71
N VAL A 21 6.57 10.90 -1.12
CA VAL A 21 5.79 11.75 -2.03
C VAL A 21 5.12 12.91 -1.31
N PHE A 22 4.92 12.80 0.02
CA PHE A 22 4.17 13.76 0.83
C PHE A 22 5.09 14.55 1.75
N SER A 23 4.76 15.83 1.95
CA SER A 23 5.47 16.72 2.87
C SER A 23 4.96 16.65 4.31
N ASP A 24 3.79 16.05 4.55
CA ASP A 24 3.14 15.92 5.85
C ASP A 24 2.51 14.52 6.04
N TRP A 25 2.02 14.22 7.26
CA TRP A 25 1.51 12.91 7.66
C TRP A 25 -0.03 12.83 7.77
N ASN A 26 -0.78 13.86 7.38
CA ASN A 26 -2.24 13.88 7.56
C ASN A 26 -2.97 12.80 6.74
N TRP A 27 -2.41 12.43 5.58
CA TRP A 27 -2.93 11.37 4.71
C TRP A 27 -2.70 9.95 5.26
N PHE A 28 -1.70 9.78 6.14
CA PHE A 28 -1.24 8.46 6.58
C PHE A 28 -2.29 7.71 7.40
N LEU A 29 -2.82 8.33 8.45
CA LEU A 29 -3.80 7.68 9.34
C LEU A 29 -5.09 7.27 8.60
N PRO A 30 -5.72 8.12 7.77
CA PRO A 30 -6.83 7.71 6.92
C PRO A 30 -6.52 6.48 6.06
N THR A 31 -5.38 6.50 5.37
CA THR A 31 -4.96 5.41 4.47
C THR A 31 -4.74 4.11 5.24
N VAL A 32 -4.01 4.13 6.36
CA VAL A 32 -3.77 2.93 7.19
C VAL A 32 -5.07 2.38 7.78
N THR A 33 -6.01 3.24 8.17
CA THR A 33 -7.32 2.82 8.67
C THR A 33 -8.11 2.06 7.60
N VAL A 34 -8.12 2.56 6.37
CA VAL A 34 -8.77 1.89 5.25
C VAL A 34 -8.10 0.54 4.94
N VAL A 35 -6.76 0.47 4.92
CA VAL A 35 -6.00 -0.78 4.77
C VAL A 35 -6.37 -1.78 5.85
N PHE A 36 -6.40 -1.34 7.12
CA PHE A 36 -6.78 -2.19 8.24
C PHE A 36 -8.19 -2.78 8.08
N LEU A 37 -9.18 -1.93 7.79
CA LEU A 37 -10.56 -2.37 7.61
C LEU A 37 -10.70 -3.35 6.44
N THR A 38 -9.97 -3.13 5.35
CA THR A 38 -9.99 -4.01 4.18
C THR A 38 -9.42 -5.39 4.50
N VAL A 39 -8.25 -5.45 5.18
CA VAL A 39 -7.64 -6.74 5.60
C VAL A 39 -8.49 -7.44 6.64
N ALA A 40 -8.99 -6.70 7.65
CA ALA A 40 -9.84 -7.25 8.70
C ALA A 40 -11.11 -7.87 8.11
N THR A 41 -11.73 -7.21 7.13
CA THR A 41 -12.92 -7.73 6.44
C THR A 41 -12.61 -9.01 5.68
N GLY A 42 -11.50 -9.07 4.94
CA GLY A 42 -11.09 -10.29 4.24
C GLY A 42 -10.83 -11.44 5.20
N TRP A 43 -10.18 -11.18 6.32
CA TRP A 43 -9.94 -12.17 7.35
C TRP A 43 -11.24 -12.66 8.00
N LEU A 44 -12.14 -11.75 8.42
CA LEU A 44 -13.43 -12.08 9.01
C LEU A 44 -14.33 -12.85 8.03
N SER A 45 -14.35 -12.46 6.77
CA SER A 45 -15.13 -13.16 5.74
C SER A 45 -14.69 -14.61 5.60
N ARG A 46 -13.40 -14.90 5.67
CA ARG A 46 -12.85 -16.27 5.59
C ARG A 46 -13.09 -17.10 6.85
N LEU A 47 -13.32 -16.46 8.00
CA LEU A 47 -13.70 -17.16 9.23
C LEU A 47 -15.16 -17.63 9.21
N SER A 48 -16.03 -16.95 8.50
CA SER A 48 -17.44 -17.33 8.38
C SER A 48 -17.57 -18.53 7.43
N HIS A 49 -18.24 -19.60 7.86
CA HIS A 49 -18.47 -20.82 7.07
C HIS A 49 -19.22 -20.54 5.74
N THR A 50 -19.84 -19.39 5.62
CA THR A 50 -20.58 -18.93 4.43
C THR A 50 -19.65 -18.48 3.30
N ALA A 51 -18.40 -18.11 3.60
CA ALA A 51 -17.45 -17.51 2.65
C ALA A 51 -16.51 -18.55 2.00
N ARG A 52 -17.00 -19.75 1.70
CA ARG A 52 -16.29 -20.71 0.85
C ARG A 52 -16.15 -20.25 -0.60
N ASN A 53 -16.77 -19.11 -0.93
CA ASN A 53 -16.76 -18.53 -2.27
C ASN A 53 -15.86 -17.29 -2.28
N THR A 54 -14.69 -17.40 -2.91
CA THR A 54 -13.72 -16.31 -3.10
C THR A 54 -14.35 -15.04 -3.64
N GLY A 55 -15.28 -15.19 -4.62
CA GLY A 55 -15.98 -14.05 -5.22
C GLY A 55 -16.80 -13.26 -4.20
N LEU A 56 -17.46 -13.92 -3.26
CA LEU A 56 -18.23 -13.24 -2.22
C LEU A 56 -17.31 -12.47 -1.25
N THR A 57 -16.17 -13.04 -0.88
CA THR A 57 -15.19 -12.36 -0.05
C THR A 57 -14.70 -11.05 -0.69
N VAL A 58 -14.37 -11.10 -1.98
CA VAL A 58 -13.91 -9.91 -2.72
C VAL A 58 -15.02 -8.84 -2.80
N ILE A 59 -16.27 -9.25 -3.04
CA ILE A 59 -17.40 -8.31 -3.07
C ILE A 59 -17.60 -7.65 -1.70
N VAL A 60 -17.58 -8.42 -0.63
CA VAL A 60 -17.72 -7.88 0.74
C VAL A 60 -16.56 -6.94 1.08
N GLN A 61 -15.33 -7.31 0.75
CA GLN A 61 -14.16 -6.43 0.92
C GLN A 61 -14.32 -5.13 0.14
N PHE A 62 -14.77 -5.22 -1.13
CA PHE A 62 -14.97 -4.03 -1.96
C PHE A 62 -16.01 -3.09 -1.35
N VAL A 63 -17.15 -3.62 -0.92
CA VAL A 63 -18.21 -2.84 -0.29
C VAL A 63 -17.70 -2.17 0.99
N VAL A 64 -17.04 -2.93 1.87
CA VAL A 64 -16.51 -2.37 3.12
C VAL A 64 -15.40 -1.35 2.87
N ALA A 65 -14.49 -1.62 1.93
CA ALA A 65 -13.43 -0.68 1.55
C ALA A 65 -14.01 0.63 0.98
N PHE A 66 -15.04 0.54 0.14
CA PHE A 66 -15.75 1.70 -0.40
C PHE A 66 -16.38 2.55 0.73
N PHE A 67 -17.09 1.92 1.66
CA PHE A 67 -17.66 2.61 2.82
C PHE A 67 -16.58 3.19 3.73
N ALA A 68 -15.50 2.45 3.98
CA ALA A 68 -14.38 2.89 4.80
C ALA A 68 -13.69 4.12 4.21
N VAL A 69 -13.43 4.13 2.91
CA VAL A 69 -12.85 5.30 2.23
C VAL A 69 -13.73 6.52 2.46
N ILE A 70 -15.04 6.43 2.17
CA ILE A 70 -15.95 7.58 2.34
C ILE A 70 -16.03 8.02 3.81
N ALA A 71 -16.23 7.07 4.73
CA ALA A 71 -16.38 7.41 6.15
C ALA A 71 -15.13 8.07 6.76
N VAL A 72 -13.93 7.64 6.32
CA VAL A 72 -12.67 8.12 6.89
C VAL A 72 -12.18 9.40 6.20
N THR A 73 -12.38 9.53 4.88
CA THR A 73 -11.85 10.68 4.14
C THR A 73 -12.88 11.80 3.92
N LEU A 74 -14.18 11.48 3.92
CA LEU A 74 -15.28 12.41 3.64
C LEU A 74 -16.38 12.33 4.73
N PRO A 75 -16.04 12.41 6.02
CA PRO A 75 -17.01 12.19 7.12
C PRO A 75 -18.20 13.15 7.08
N HIS A 76 -18.02 14.37 6.56
CA HIS A 76 -19.05 15.39 6.45
C HIS A 76 -20.17 15.08 5.44
N THR A 77 -19.96 14.10 4.55
CA THR A 77 -20.96 13.67 3.55
C THR A 77 -21.78 12.47 3.99
N THR A 78 -21.42 11.88 5.13
CA THR A 78 -22.03 10.64 5.61
C THR A 78 -23.09 10.91 6.68
N VAL A 79 -24.15 10.09 6.73
CA VAL A 79 -25.12 10.08 7.80
C VAL A 79 -24.57 9.25 8.95
N ALA A 80 -24.58 9.80 10.15
CA ALA A 80 -24.02 9.16 11.36
C ALA A 80 -22.54 8.76 11.25
N GLY A 81 -21.77 9.40 10.34
CA GLY A 81 -20.33 9.15 10.18
C GLY A 81 -19.99 7.87 9.42
N VAL A 82 -20.96 7.07 8.95
CA VAL A 82 -20.70 5.75 8.33
C VAL A 82 -21.47 5.52 7.04
N ILE A 83 -22.74 5.98 6.97
CA ILE A 83 -23.61 5.65 5.84
C ILE A 83 -23.42 6.69 4.72
N PRO A 84 -22.89 6.29 3.53
CA PRO A 84 -22.75 7.22 2.42
C PRO A 84 -24.10 7.61 1.85
N THR A 85 -24.17 8.85 1.39
CA THR A 85 -25.33 9.42 0.69
C THR A 85 -25.05 9.53 -0.82
N GLY A 86 -26.04 9.91 -1.61
CA GLY A 86 -25.82 10.17 -3.03
C GLY A 86 -24.77 11.27 -3.27
N SER A 87 -24.70 12.28 -2.39
CA SER A 87 -23.67 13.32 -2.43
C SER A 87 -22.27 12.79 -2.12
N SER A 88 -22.15 11.78 -1.24
CA SER A 88 -20.84 11.18 -0.90
C SER A 88 -20.18 10.56 -2.13
N VAL A 89 -20.95 9.91 -3.00
CA VAL A 89 -20.43 9.29 -4.23
C VAL A 89 -19.92 10.34 -5.22
N SER A 90 -20.70 11.42 -5.41
CA SER A 90 -20.31 12.51 -6.32
C SER A 90 -19.07 13.25 -5.79
N GLU A 91 -18.98 13.45 -4.47
CA GLU A 91 -17.84 14.09 -3.84
C GLU A 91 -16.59 13.20 -3.85
N LEU A 92 -16.75 11.89 -3.66
CA LEU A 92 -15.65 10.92 -3.84
C LEU A 92 -15.08 11.00 -5.26
N ALA A 93 -15.94 10.99 -6.29
CA ALA A 93 -15.52 11.09 -7.68
C ALA A 93 -14.80 12.42 -7.97
N SER A 94 -15.32 13.54 -7.46
CA SER A 94 -14.69 14.86 -7.61
C SER A 94 -13.35 14.95 -6.87
N SER A 95 -13.26 14.36 -5.67
CA SER A 95 -12.01 14.32 -4.88
C SER A 95 -10.94 13.46 -5.55
N ILE A 96 -11.31 12.32 -6.13
CA ILE A 96 -10.37 11.51 -6.94
C ILE A 96 -9.88 12.32 -8.14
N ALA A 97 -10.77 12.98 -8.87
CA ALA A 97 -10.39 13.81 -10.00
C ALA A 97 -9.50 15.00 -9.58
N GLN A 98 -9.75 15.58 -8.40
CA GLN A 98 -8.88 16.59 -7.81
C GLN A 98 -7.52 16.01 -7.45
N GLY A 99 -7.46 14.84 -6.82
CA GLY A 99 -6.20 14.17 -6.48
C GLY A 99 -5.32 13.93 -7.71
N PHE A 100 -5.90 13.50 -8.83
CA PHE A 100 -5.14 13.39 -10.09
C PHE A 100 -4.61 14.73 -10.57
N ARG A 101 -5.40 15.81 -10.52
CA ARG A 101 -4.92 17.15 -10.88
C ARG A 101 -3.77 17.61 -9.97
N ASP A 102 -3.88 17.34 -8.67
CA ASP A 102 -2.86 17.71 -7.69
C ASP A 102 -1.53 16.97 -7.93
N VAL A 103 -1.58 15.70 -8.35
CA VAL A 103 -0.37 14.93 -8.74
C VAL A 103 0.37 15.60 -9.90
N TYR A 104 -0.36 16.15 -10.89
CA TYR A 104 0.28 16.82 -12.03
C TYR A 104 0.70 18.26 -11.74
N ALA A 105 0.06 18.92 -10.78
CA ALA A 105 0.28 20.33 -10.49
C ALA A 105 1.39 20.60 -9.47
N ALA A 106 1.59 19.70 -8.50
CA ALA A 106 2.53 19.91 -7.41
C ALA A 106 3.81 19.07 -7.58
N PRO A 107 5.01 19.71 -7.47
CA PRO A 107 6.24 18.92 -7.38
C PRO A 107 6.29 18.14 -6.06
N ALA A 108 6.84 16.92 -6.11
CA ALA A 108 7.05 16.14 -4.89
C ALA A 108 8.27 16.67 -4.10
N PRO A 109 8.23 16.66 -2.74
CA PRO A 109 7.11 16.22 -1.89
C PRO A 109 5.96 17.24 -1.82
N ALA A 110 4.74 16.78 -2.06
CA ALA A 110 3.54 17.62 -2.10
C ALA A 110 2.80 17.62 -0.74
N PRO A 111 2.11 18.75 -0.37
CA PRO A 111 1.25 18.75 0.81
C PRO A 111 0.06 17.80 0.59
N SER A 112 -0.39 17.12 1.66
CA SER A 112 -1.53 16.22 1.59
C SER A 112 -2.84 17.02 1.46
N THR A 113 -3.28 17.23 0.23
CA THR A 113 -4.62 17.78 -0.04
C THR A 113 -5.71 16.74 0.23
N ALA A 114 -6.95 17.17 0.39
CA ALA A 114 -8.08 16.24 0.51
C ALA A 114 -8.15 15.29 -0.70
N GLY A 115 -7.92 15.78 -1.91
CA GLY A 115 -7.88 14.98 -3.13
C GLY A 115 -6.79 13.92 -3.12
N LEU A 116 -5.56 14.28 -2.73
CA LEU A 116 -4.44 13.33 -2.62
C LEU A 116 -4.67 12.30 -1.51
N THR A 117 -5.27 12.69 -0.39
CA THR A 117 -5.62 11.78 0.72
C THR A 117 -6.66 10.75 0.27
N VAL A 118 -7.71 11.18 -0.43
CA VAL A 118 -8.72 10.28 -1.01
C VAL A 118 -8.09 9.35 -2.04
N LEU A 119 -7.28 9.89 -2.96
CA LEU A 119 -6.63 9.12 -4.00
C LEU A 119 -5.70 8.04 -3.42
N SER A 120 -4.91 8.38 -2.40
CA SER A 120 -4.04 7.41 -1.72
C SER A 120 -4.86 6.33 -1.00
N ALA A 121 -5.91 6.71 -0.25
CA ALA A 121 -6.77 5.76 0.45
C ALA A 121 -7.46 4.78 -0.51
N VAL A 122 -8.00 5.25 -1.64
CA VAL A 122 -8.60 4.40 -2.69
C VAL A 122 -7.56 3.48 -3.31
N SER A 123 -6.39 4.01 -3.69
CA SER A 123 -5.33 3.23 -4.32
C SER A 123 -4.82 2.12 -3.41
N PHE A 124 -4.58 2.43 -2.13
CA PHE A 124 -4.15 1.43 -1.15
C PHE A 124 -5.27 0.44 -0.76
N ALA A 125 -6.54 0.85 -0.78
CA ALA A 125 -7.66 -0.07 -0.61
C ALA A 125 -7.68 -1.13 -1.72
N LEU A 126 -7.62 -0.71 -2.98
CA LEU A 126 -7.62 -1.59 -4.14
C LEU A 126 -6.38 -2.50 -4.17
N LEU A 127 -5.20 -1.93 -3.90
CA LEU A 127 -3.95 -2.69 -3.80
C LEU A 127 -4.04 -3.75 -2.70
N THR A 128 -4.57 -3.38 -1.53
CA THR A 128 -4.74 -4.30 -0.40
C THR A 128 -5.67 -5.45 -0.74
N MET A 129 -6.81 -5.17 -1.39
CA MET A 129 -7.73 -6.22 -1.84
C MET A 129 -7.04 -7.18 -2.82
N LEU A 130 -6.28 -6.64 -3.77
CA LEU A 130 -5.57 -7.45 -4.76
C LEU A 130 -4.48 -8.30 -4.10
N VAL A 131 -3.64 -7.71 -3.24
CA VAL A 131 -2.61 -8.44 -2.48
C VAL A 131 -3.22 -9.51 -1.59
N ASP A 132 -4.30 -9.18 -0.87
CA ASP A 132 -4.99 -10.12 0.01
C ASP A 132 -5.58 -11.32 -0.77
N SER A 133 -6.20 -11.08 -1.93
CA SER A 133 -6.72 -12.12 -2.82
C SER A 133 -5.58 -12.96 -3.42
N LEU A 134 -4.48 -12.36 -3.85
CA LEU A 134 -3.32 -13.08 -4.39
C LEU A 134 -2.70 -14.01 -3.32
N VAL A 135 -2.60 -13.54 -2.09
CA VAL A 135 -2.00 -14.32 -0.99
C VAL A 135 -2.91 -15.44 -0.51
N HIS A 136 -4.20 -15.16 -0.29
CA HIS A 136 -5.09 -16.10 0.40
C HIS A 136 -5.91 -16.98 -0.54
N ASP A 137 -6.35 -16.42 -1.68
CA ASP A 137 -7.29 -17.12 -2.56
C ASP A 137 -6.55 -17.81 -3.72
N LEU A 138 -5.56 -17.14 -4.29
CA LEU A 138 -4.80 -17.65 -5.44
C LEU A 138 -3.47 -18.30 -5.05
N HIS A 139 -3.01 -18.13 -3.83
CA HIS A 139 -1.71 -18.62 -3.34
C HIS A 139 -0.50 -18.14 -4.17
N LEU A 140 -0.62 -16.97 -4.79
CA LEU A 140 0.38 -16.35 -5.67
C LEU A 140 1.16 -15.26 -4.92
N THR A 141 1.72 -15.59 -3.77
CA THR A 141 2.43 -14.66 -2.88
C THR A 141 3.62 -13.96 -3.52
N HIS A 142 4.33 -14.61 -4.45
CA HIS A 142 5.42 -14.01 -5.21
C HIS A 142 4.92 -12.89 -6.16
N ILE A 143 3.72 -13.06 -6.75
CA ILE A 143 3.09 -12.02 -7.57
C ILE A 143 2.62 -10.86 -6.70
N ALA A 144 2.06 -11.15 -5.53
CA ALA A 144 1.69 -10.12 -4.54
C ALA A 144 2.91 -9.30 -4.12
N GLY A 145 4.05 -9.96 -3.85
CA GLY A 145 5.32 -9.29 -3.56
C GLY A 145 5.81 -8.41 -4.72
N ALA A 146 5.79 -8.93 -5.94
CA ALA A 146 6.17 -8.17 -7.14
C ALA A 146 5.28 -6.93 -7.33
N LEU A 147 3.97 -7.05 -7.06
CA LEU A 147 3.02 -5.93 -7.12
C LEU A 147 3.36 -4.84 -6.10
N VAL A 148 3.71 -5.22 -4.87
CA VAL A 148 4.16 -4.28 -3.83
C VAL A 148 5.44 -3.57 -4.25
N LEU A 149 6.41 -4.27 -4.84
CA LEU A 149 7.63 -3.67 -5.38
C LEU A 149 7.32 -2.72 -6.55
N THR A 150 6.37 -3.07 -7.42
CA THR A 150 5.97 -2.20 -8.54
C THR A 150 5.37 -0.90 -8.04
N THR A 151 4.59 -0.93 -6.95
CA THR A 151 4.03 0.28 -6.34
C THR A 151 5.12 1.23 -5.84
N TRP A 152 6.27 0.69 -5.41
CA TRP A 152 7.43 1.48 -5.00
C TRP A 152 8.06 2.28 -6.15
N LEU A 153 7.88 1.88 -7.38
CA LEU A 153 8.38 2.64 -8.53
C LEU A 153 7.74 4.03 -8.62
N ILE A 154 6.51 4.21 -8.13
CA ILE A 154 5.81 5.51 -8.15
C ILE A 154 6.62 6.59 -7.41
N PRO A 155 6.93 6.45 -6.11
CA PRO A 155 7.77 7.45 -5.43
C PRO A 155 9.18 7.56 -6.03
N VAL A 156 9.76 6.49 -6.56
CA VAL A 156 11.08 6.53 -7.20
C VAL A 156 11.07 7.44 -8.42
N PHE A 157 10.02 7.42 -9.24
CA PHE A 157 9.94 8.28 -10.42
C PHE A 157 9.51 9.71 -10.11
N ILE A 158 8.62 9.91 -9.13
CA ILE A 158 8.01 11.22 -8.83
C ILE A 158 8.83 12.00 -7.80
N ALA A 159 9.41 11.34 -6.81
CA ALA A 159 9.99 11.94 -5.61
C ALA A 159 11.43 11.50 -5.36
N ALA A 160 12.21 11.27 -6.41
CA ALA A 160 13.56 10.71 -6.31
C ALA A 160 14.49 11.46 -5.34
N SER A 161 14.34 12.79 -5.23
CA SER A 161 15.15 13.64 -4.35
C SER A 161 14.77 13.54 -2.85
N SER A 162 13.54 13.11 -2.53
CA SER A 162 13.05 13.01 -1.15
C SER A 162 13.11 11.58 -0.59
N ILE A 163 13.54 10.61 -1.42
CA ILE A 163 13.69 9.22 -0.98
C ILE A 163 14.88 9.10 -0.05
N GLN A 164 14.60 8.65 1.17
CA GLN A 164 15.61 8.25 2.13
C GLN A 164 15.75 6.72 2.13
N TRP A 165 16.89 6.21 2.55
CA TRP A 165 17.22 4.79 2.57
C TRP A 165 16.17 3.91 3.29
N TRP A 166 15.56 4.43 4.36
CA TRP A 166 14.57 3.69 5.14
C TRP A 166 13.25 3.43 4.38
N HIS A 167 12.86 4.27 3.42
CA HIS A 167 11.70 4.01 2.56
C HIS A 167 11.92 2.74 1.73
N THR A 168 13.11 2.59 1.16
CA THR A 168 13.48 1.40 0.37
C THR A 168 13.57 0.16 1.26
N CYS A 169 14.11 0.31 2.49
CA CYS A 169 14.12 -0.77 3.47
C CYS A 169 12.69 -1.21 3.84
N ALA A 170 11.75 -0.29 4.01
CA ALA A 170 10.36 -0.61 4.33
C ALA A 170 9.74 -1.51 3.24
N VAL A 171 9.93 -1.17 1.96
CA VAL A 171 9.43 -2.00 0.85
C VAL A 171 10.13 -3.35 0.77
N ALA A 172 11.45 -3.38 0.96
CA ALA A 172 12.20 -4.63 0.98
C ALA A 172 11.69 -5.57 2.09
N VAL A 173 11.43 -5.04 3.29
CA VAL A 173 10.85 -5.82 4.40
C VAL A 173 9.43 -6.27 4.06
N ALA A 174 8.58 -5.41 3.46
CA ALA A 174 7.24 -5.80 3.02
C ALA A 174 7.28 -6.97 2.03
N PHE A 175 8.18 -6.91 1.05
CA PHE A 175 8.39 -7.97 0.07
C PHE A 175 8.84 -9.29 0.72
N ILE A 176 9.84 -9.23 1.62
CA ILE A 176 10.33 -10.39 2.35
C ILE A 176 9.21 -11.03 3.18
N LEU A 177 8.43 -10.22 3.90
CA LEU A 177 7.30 -10.70 4.70
C LEU A 177 6.29 -11.47 3.85
N LEU A 178 5.97 -10.97 2.65
CA LEU A 178 5.08 -11.67 1.73
C LEU A 178 5.70 -12.98 1.22
N LEU A 179 6.98 -13.01 0.87
CA LEU A 179 7.67 -14.22 0.44
C LEU A 179 7.74 -15.27 1.55
N LEU A 180 7.92 -14.87 2.81
CA LEU A 180 7.93 -15.80 3.95
C LEU A 180 6.58 -16.50 4.12
N THR A 181 5.46 -15.86 3.79
CA THR A 181 4.14 -16.52 3.83
C THR A 181 4.02 -17.64 2.78
N ALA A 182 4.67 -17.49 1.62
CA ALA A 182 4.68 -18.52 0.58
C ALA A 182 5.37 -19.82 1.01
N HIS A 183 6.33 -19.69 1.92
CA HIS A 183 7.29 -20.77 2.23
C HIS A 183 7.17 -21.32 3.67
N ALA A 184 6.10 -20.99 4.38
CA ALA A 184 5.88 -21.37 5.77
C ALA A 184 5.92 -22.90 6.05
N GLY A 185 6.15 -23.73 5.03
CA GLY A 185 6.29 -25.20 5.17
C GLY A 185 7.59 -25.78 4.58
N SER A 186 8.52 -24.98 4.04
CA SER A 186 9.72 -25.48 3.37
C SER A 186 10.99 -24.76 3.82
N SER A 187 11.95 -25.51 4.35
CA SER A 187 13.28 -24.98 4.76
C SER A 187 14.07 -24.37 3.59
N ARG A 188 13.90 -24.90 2.37
CA ARG A 188 14.52 -24.31 1.16
C ARG A 188 13.91 -22.98 0.81
N GLY A 189 12.61 -22.81 0.95
CA GLY A 189 11.94 -21.55 0.67
C GLY A 189 12.33 -20.44 1.64
N PHE A 190 12.56 -20.76 2.91
CA PHE A 190 13.09 -19.81 3.88
C PHE A 190 14.47 -19.26 3.46
N LEU A 191 15.38 -20.12 2.99
CA LEU A 191 16.69 -19.71 2.48
C LEU A 191 16.56 -18.78 1.25
N TRP A 192 15.68 -19.10 0.31
CA TRP A 192 15.43 -18.23 -0.86
C TRP A 192 14.83 -16.87 -0.48
N ALA A 193 13.93 -16.83 0.48
CA ALA A 193 13.35 -15.58 0.98
C ALA A 193 14.40 -14.71 1.69
N VAL A 194 15.26 -15.33 2.50
CA VAL A 194 16.37 -14.64 3.17
C VAL A 194 17.42 -14.13 2.17
N THR A 195 17.77 -14.91 1.16
CA THR A 195 18.73 -14.47 0.12
C THR A 195 18.16 -13.37 -0.75
N ALA A 196 16.90 -13.44 -1.16
CA ALA A 196 16.23 -12.36 -1.90
C ALA A 196 16.14 -11.08 -1.07
N GLY A 197 15.87 -11.20 0.22
CA GLY A 197 15.84 -10.08 1.15
C GLY A 197 17.21 -9.45 1.37
N ALA A 198 18.25 -10.25 1.53
CA ALA A 198 19.61 -9.78 1.65
C ALA A 198 20.07 -9.07 0.37
N LEU A 199 19.73 -9.60 -0.80
CA LEU A 199 20.03 -8.97 -2.10
C LEU A 199 19.30 -7.63 -2.25
N SER A 200 18.03 -7.55 -1.85
CA SER A 200 17.25 -6.31 -1.85
C SER A 200 17.86 -5.26 -0.91
N LEU A 201 18.30 -5.67 0.29
CA LEU A 201 19.00 -4.79 1.23
C LEU A 201 20.34 -4.29 0.69
N ILE A 202 21.12 -5.15 0.05
CA ILE A 202 22.40 -4.79 -0.58
C ILE A 202 22.17 -3.78 -1.71
N LEU A 203 21.16 -3.98 -2.54
CA LEU A 203 20.79 -3.02 -3.59
C LEU A 203 20.31 -1.69 -2.99
N CYS A 204 19.55 -1.71 -1.90
CA CYS A 204 19.08 -0.52 -1.20
C CYS A 204 20.20 0.32 -0.61
N ILE A 205 21.24 -0.32 -0.11
CA ILE A 205 22.41 0.36 0.48
C ILE A 205 23.38 0.79 -0.63
N GLY A 206 23.54 -0.01 -1.67
CA GLY A 206 24.50 0.24 -2.75
C GLY A 206 24.08 1.37 -3.70
N LEU A 207 22.79 1.50 -4.04
CA LEU A 207 22.31 2.54 -4.95
C LEU A 207 22.60 3.99 -4.49
N PRO A 208 22.39 4.37 -3.22
CA PRO A 208 22.74 5.70 -2.74
C PRO A 208 24.26 5.96 -2.75
N LEU A 209 25.09 4.94 -2.48
CA LEU A 209 26.54 5.07 -2.47
C LEU A 209 27.10 5.32 -3.89
N LEU A 210 26.58 4.63 -4.90
CA LEU A 210 26.96 4.86 -6.29
C LEU A 210 26.61 6.28 -6.78
N ARG A 211 25.49 6.83 -6.31
CA ARG A 211 25.05 8.18 -6.68
C ARG A 211 25.87 9.30 -6.00
N SER A 212 26.47 9.05 -4.84
CA SER A 212 27.31 10.03 -4.15
C SER A 212 28.66 10.23 -4.84
N GLU A 213 29.17 9.25 -5.58
CA GLU A 213 30.44 9.36 -6.30
C GLU A 213 30.33 10.17 -7.60
N GLU A 214 29.15 10.16 -8.27
CA GLU A 214 28.95 10.97 -9.49
C GLU A 214 28.97 12.48 -9.19
N HIS A 215 28.45 12.92 -8.03
CA HIS A 215 28.46 14.34 -7.65
C HIS A 215 29.83 14.88 -7.25
N THR A 216 30.78 14.03 -6.85
CA THR A 216 32.13 14.47 -6.50
C THR A 216 33.05 14.56 -7.73
N SER A 217 32.74 13.89 -8.83
CA SER A 217 33.52 13.94 -10.06
C SER A 217 33.20 15.17 -10.95
N GLU A 218 32.04 15.82 -10.76
CA GLU A 218 31.69 17.03 -11.52
C GLU A 218 32.24 18.33 -10.87
N LEU A 219 32.83 18.26 -9.69
CA LEU A 219 33.43 19.40 -8.97
C LEU A 219 34.96 19.46 -9.06
N GLN A 220 35.60 18.62 -9.84
CA GLN A 220 37.03 18.65 -10.17
C GLN A 220 37.26 19.04 -11.63
#